data_613931aea684237fd874fc613d1e9fbb
#
_entry.id   613931aea684237fd874fc613d1e9fbb
#
_cell.length_a   1.000
_cell.length_b   1.000
_cell.length_c   1.000
_cell.angle_alpha   90.00
_cell.angle_beta   90.00
_cell.angle_gamma   90.00
#
_symmetry.space_group_name_H-M   'P 1'
#
loop_
_entity.id
_entity.type
_entity.pdbx_description
1 polymer ?
#
loop_
_entity_poly.entity_id
_entity_poly.type
_entity_poly.pdbx_seq_one_letter_code
_entity_poly.pdbx_strand_id
1 'polypeptide(L)'
;MSVIVKAEHLSCQSGRRYLIHDINWEIEKGDHWIVFGMNGCGKTTLLSIIAGFKGETSGKLEVFGEEYNEENIFSHRKRIGWVSSSFFDKYLSWESAMDIVLSGVSGTLSLSKDITDDDVKRAKLLLKKLRLGNKMAQPFALMSKGERQCVLIARALISNPEILILDEPGTGLDIYACEYVLQAIADLAETTDMTIIYVTHYVEEILPMFDKTILMKDGYIVEQGKTSEMFDNESISRLLGYPVVAAQDAMGNVRVKLEVESTFRDLYDTMNKETAEEA
;
A
#
# COMPACT_ATOMS: atom_id res chain seq x y z
N MET A 1 -21.22 11.27 5.53
CA MET A 1 -20.29 10.18 5.91
C MET A 1 -19.32 10.79 6.91
N SER A 2 -18.69 10.00 7.79
CA SER A 2 -17.78 10.55 8.81
C SER A 2 -16.35 10.46 8.29
N VAL A 3 -15.58 11.56 8.40
CA VAL A 3 -14.15 11.58 8.13
C VAL A 3 -13.45 10.73 9.19
N ILE A 4 -12.62 9.78 8.76
CA ILE A 4 -11.87 8.86 9.63
C ILE A 4 -10.36 9.08 9.58
N VAL A 5 -9.84 9.74 8.53
CA VAL A 5 -8.47 10.25 8.45
C VAL A 5 -8.51 11.66 7.91
N LYS A 6 -7.82 12.57 8.59
CA LYS A 6 -7.66 13.96 8.14
C LYS A 6 -6.22 14.39 8.32
N ALA A 7 -5.55 14.67 7.21
CA ALA A 7 -4.21 15.23 7.16
C ALA A 7 -4.28 16.71 6.70
N GLU A 8 -3.69 17.63 7.46
CA GLU A 8 -3.62 19.06 7.16
C GLU A 8 -2.17 19.51 7.20
N HIS A 9 -1.64 19.94 6.05
CA HIS A 9 -0.26 20.40 5.88
C HIS A 9 0.78 19.39 6.42
N LEU A 10 0.47 18.10 6.34
CA LEU A 10 1.26 17.02 6.93
C LEU A 10 2.60 16.89 6.21
N SER A 11 3.70 16.93 6.96
CA SER A 11 5.05 16.78 6.41
C SER A 11 5.91 15.87 7.27
N CYS A 12 6.84 15.17 6.62
CA CYS A 12 7.82 14.34 7.31
C CYS A 12 9.19 14.49 6.67
N GLN A 13 10.21 14.72 7.51
CA GLN A 13 11.61 14.88 7.10
C GLN A 13 12.49 13.73 7.63
N SER A 14 13.55 13.45 6.89
CA SER A 14 14.67 12.64 7.35
C SER A 14 15.96 13.45 7.12
N GLY A 15 16.54 13.98 8.19
CA GLY A 15 17.60 14.96 8.10
C GLY A 15 17.14 16.24 7.40
N ARG A 16 17.77 16.58 6.27
CA ARG A 16 17.42 17.78 5.48
C ARG A 16 16.45 17.48 4.32
N ARG A 17 16.07 16.23 4.11
CA ARG A 17 15.22 15.81 2.98
C ARG A 17 13.80 15.63 3.46
N TYR A 18 12.85 16.23 2.77
CA TYR A 18 11.45 15.89 2.90
C TYR A 18 11.18 14.53 2.27
N LEU A 19 10.49 13.65 3.00
CA LEU A 19 9.98 12.38 2.52
C LEU A 19 8.55 12.54 2.01
N ILE A 20 7.76 13.38 2.72
CA ILE A 20 6.48 13.93 2.28
C ILE A 20 6.41 15.39 2.72
N HIS A 21 5.69 16.21 1.97
CA HIS A 21 5.61 17.65 2.19
C HIS A 21 4.22 18.18 1.88
N ASP A 22 3.66 18.93 2.82
CA ASP A 22 2.39 19.66 2.68
C ASP A 22 1.22 18.82 2.18
N ILE A 23 1.07 17.60 2.74
CA ILE A 23 0.00 16.69 2.39
C ILE A 23 -1.31 17.15 3.02
N ASN A 24 -2.33 17.31 2.18
CA ASN A 24 -3.70 17.60 2.57
C ASN A 24 -4.60 16.49 2.01
N TRP A 25 -5.18 15.67 2.89
CA TRP A 25 -5.97 14.52 2.48
C TRP A 25 -7.03 14.16 3.52
N GLU A 26 -8.27 13.95 3.05
CA GLU A 26 -9.39 13.50 3.88
C GLU A 26 -9.94 12.17 3.35
N ILE A 27 -10.19 11.23 4.25
CA ILE A 27 -10.77 9.92 3.95
C ILE A 27 -12.03 9.75 4.79
N GLU A 28 -13.13 9.44 4.13
CA GLU A 28 -14.39 9.10 4.78
C GLU A 28 -14.50 7.59 5.03
N LYS A 29 -15.30 7.21 6.02
CA LYS A 29 -15.56 5.80 6.32
C LYS A 29 -16.23 5.11 5.13
N GLY A 30 -15.68 3.96 4.73
CA GLY A 30 -16.15 3.16 3.61
C GLY A 30 -15.57 3.58 2.25
N ASP A 31 -14.74 4.63 2.20
CA ASP A 31 -14.02 4.99 0.97
C ASP A 31 -13.02 3.90 0.57
N HIS A 32 -12.82 3.74 -0.74
CA HIS A 32 -11.77 2.91 -1.30
C HIS A 32 -10.83 3.75 -2.16
N TRP A 33 -9.59 3.89 -1.69
CA TRP A 33 -8.60 4.78 -2.29
C TRP A 33 -7.46 4.04 -2.97
N ILE A 34 -7.06 4.52 -4.13
CA ILE A 34 -5.74 4.24 -4.73
C ILE A 34 -4.75 5.35 -4.33
N VAL A 35 -3.57 4.93 -3.91
CA VAL A 35 -2.39 5.80 -3.77
C VAL A 35 -1.41 5.41 -4.86
N PHE A 36 -1.38 6.19 -5.95
CA PHE A 36 -0.57 5.89 -7.12
C PHE A 36 0.64 6.82 -7.24
N GLY A 37 1.78 6.30 -7.63
CA GLY A 37 3.00 7.09 -7.86
C GLY A 37 4.24 6.23 -7.97
N MET A 38 5.31 6.81 -8.50
CA MET A 38 6.57 6.10 -8.71
C MET A 38 7.25 5.69 -7.40
N ASN A 39 8.16 4.72 -7.47
CA ASN A 39 8.93 4.28 -6.32
C ASN A 39 9.73 5.44 -5.73
N GLY A 40 9.73 5.55 -4.38
CA GLY A 40 10.44 6.59 -3.65
C GLY A 40 9.73 7.95 -3.57
N CYS A 41 8.51 8.10 -4.11
CA CYS A 41 7.76 9.37 -4.04
C CYS A 41 7.11 9.66 -2.68
N GLY A 42 7.23 8.75 -1.68
CA GLY A 42 6.74 9.01 -0.31
C GLY A 42 5.50 8.20 0.12
N LYS A 43 4.92 7.34 -0.70
CA LYS A 43 3.71 6.54 -0.41
C LYS A 43 3.80 5.79 0.92
N THR A 44 4.80 4.92 1.08
CA THR A 44 5.02 4.15 2.32
C THR A 44 5.24 5.06 3.53
N THR A 45 5.89 6.22 3.35
CA THR A 45 6.07 7.19 4.44
C THR A 45 4.73 7.75 4.90
N LEU A 46 3.90 8.23 3.99
CA LEU A 46 2.57 8.75 4.28
C LEU A 46 1.74 7.70 5.03
N LEU A 47 1.71 6.48 4.51
CA LEU A 47 0.90 5.41 5.10
C LEU A 47 1.44 4.91 6.45
N SER A 48 2.77 4.90 6.64
CA SER A 48 3.37 4.56 7.93
C SER A 48 3.02 5.57 9.03
N ILE A 49 2.80 6.85 8.65
CA ILE A 49 2.33 7.89 9.57
C ILE A 49 0.85 7.68 9.88
N ILE A 50 0.00 7.49 8.87
CA ILE A 50 -1.43 7.18 9.06
C ILE A 50 -1.62 5.91 9.89
N ALA A 51 -0.81 4.89 9.68
CA ALA A 51 -0.85 3.65 10.46
C ALA A 51 -0.24 3.77 11.88
N GLY A 52 0.30 4.94 12.24
CA GLY A 52 0.87 5.23 13.56
C GLY A 52 2.24 4.60 13.83
N PHE A 53 2.96 4.12 12.80
CA PHE A 53 4.31 3.53 12.95
C PHE A 53 5.44 4.55 12.77
N LYS A 54 5.12 5.74 12.33
CA LYS A 54 6.05 6.85 12.16
C LYS A 54 5.36 8.17 12.56
N GLY A 55 6.10 9.09 13.16
CA GLY A 55 5.61 10.43 13.44
C GLY A 55 5.82 11.38 12.27
N GLU A 56 5.01 12.40 12.20
CA GLU A 56 5.18 13.56 11.34
C GLU A 56 6.25 14.52 11.91
N THR A 57 6.75 15.40 11.07
CA THR A 57 7.65 16.49 11.50
C THR A 57 6.89 17.80 11.71
N SER A 58 5.83 18.01 10.93
CA SER A 58 4.94 19.18 11.01
C SER A 58 3.61 18.91 10.33
N GLY A 59 2.65 19.77 10.58
CA GLY A 59 1.26 19.61 10.15
C GLY A 59 0.43 18.93 11.21
N LYS A 60 -0.75 18.46 10.82
CA LYS A 60 -1.70 17.81 11.71
C LYS A 60 -2.25 16.54 11.08
N LEU A 61 -2.36 15.47 11.87
CA LEU A 61 -3.01 14.23 11.48
C LEU A 61 -4.02 13.83 12.55
N GLU A 62 -5.28 13.75 12.16
CA GLU A 62 -6.35 13.14 12.95
C GLU A 62 -6.73 11.80 12.32
N VAL A 63 -6.79 10.77 13.15
CA VAL A 63 -7.28 9.44 12.78
C VAL A 63 -8.40 9.05 13.72
N PHE A 64 -9.55 8.69 13.18
CA PHE A 64 -10.79 8.44 13.93
C PHE A 64 -11.22 9.63 14.81
N GLY A 65 -10.91 10.88 14.37
CA GLY A 65 -11.23 12.11 15.06
C GLY A 65 -10.28 12.50 16.21
N GLU A 66 -9.14 11.85 16.35
CA GLU A 66 -8.14 12.10 17.38
C GLU A 66 -6.73 12.22 16.78
N GLU A 67 -5.90 13.10 17.34
CA GLU A 67 -4.46 13.11 17.06
C GLU A 67 -3.77 11.98 17.83
N TYR A 68 -2.69 11.43 17.25
CA TYR A 68 -1.90 10.39 17.91
C TYR A 68 -1.17 10.93 19.15
N ASN A 69 -1.21 10.13 20.22
CA ASN A 69 -0.44 10.33 21.43
C ASN A 69 -0.02 8.96 22.03
N GLU A 70 0.74 8.96 23.12
CA GLU A 70 1.24 7.74 23.76
C GLU A 70 0.12 6.84 24.30
N GLU A 71 -1.04 7.40 24.64
CA GLU A 71 -2.16 6.67 25.26
C GLU A 71 -3.03 5.98 24.18
N ASN A 72 -3.25 6.65 23.02
CA ASN A 72 -4.21 6.16 22.02
C ASN A 72 -3.56 5.40 20.85
N ILE A 73 -2.25 5.54 20.60
CA ILE A 73 -1.59 5.00 19.40
C ILE A 73 -1.77 3.49 19.23
N PHE A 74 -1.73 2.71 20.32
CA PHE A 74 -1.92 1.26 20.22
C PHE A 74 -3.37 0.88 19.96
N SER A 75 -4.34 1.62 20.52
CA SER A 75 -5.76 1.41 20.24
C SER A 75 -6.09 1.74 18.77
N HIS A 76 -5.51 2.80 18.21
CA HIS A 76 -5.66 3.15 16.80
C HIS A 76 -5.04 2.11 15.87
N ARG A 77 -3.82 1.63 16.18
CA ARG A 77 -3.17 0.56 15.40
C ARG A 77 -3.98 -0.74 15.33
N LYS A 78 -4.78 -1.06 16.34
CA LYS A 78 -5.70 -2.21 16.30
C LYS A 78 -6.85 -2.01 15.32
N ARG A 79 -7.25 -0.77 15.09
CA ARG A 79 -8.31 -0.39 14.16
C ARG A 79 -7.80 -0.19 12.72
N ILE A 80 -6.45 -0.25 12.52
CA ILE A 80 -5.80 -0.10 11.23
C ILE A 80 -5.01 -1.37 10.93
N GLY A 81 -5.45 -2.12 9.92
CA GLY A 81 -4.66 -3.21 9.34
C GLY A 81 -3.65 -2.64 8.36
N TRP A 82 -2.37 -2.82 8.59
CA TRP A 82 -1.34 -2.39 7.65
C TRP A 82 -0.51 -3.55 7.14
N VAL A 83 -0.45 -3.67 5.81
CA VAL A 83 0.32 -4.67 5.07
C VAL A 83 1.40 -3.94 4.28
N SER A 84 2.66 -4.14 4.61
CA SER A 84 3.82 -3.57 3.93
C SER A 84 5.01 -4.50 4.05
N SER A 85 5.32 -5.25 2.98
CA SER A 85 6.47 -6.17 2.97
C SER A 85 7.76 -5.42 3.23
N SER A 86 7.94 -4.24 2.65
CA SER A 86 9.14 -3.40 2.81
C SER A 86 9.42 -2.99 4.26
N PHE A 87 8.35 -2.88 5.07
CA PHE A 87 8.46 -2.57 6.48
C PHE A 87 8.61 -3.85 7.32
N PHE A 88 7.71 -4.82 7.18
CA PHE A 88 7.63 -5.97 8.08
C PHE A 88 8.75 -7.01 7.88
N ASP A 89 9.29 -7.18 6.68
CA ASP A 89 10.39 -8.11 6.40
C ASP A 89 11.64 -7.84 7.26
N LYS A 90 11.81 -6.62 7.76
CA LYS A 90 12.93 -6.23 8.64
C LYS A 90 12.78 -6.73 10.08
N TYR A 91 11.55 -6.98 10.51
CA TYR A 91 11.23 -7.25 11.92
C TYR A 91 10.72 -8.66 12.19
N LEU A 92 10.19 -9.37 11.19
CA LEU A 92 9.43 -10.61 11.35
C LEU A 92 10.11 -11.84 10.71
N SER A 93 11.44 -11.95 10.76
CA SER A 93 12.16 -12.96 9.97
C SER A 93 11.99 -14.40 10.48
N TRP A 94 12.04 -14.65 11.78
CA TRP A 94 12.11 -15.99 12.35
C TRP A 94 10.86 -16.42 13.12
N GLU A 95 9.91 -15.54 13.28
CA GLU A 95 8.62 -15.85 13.88
C GLU A 95 7.82 -16.78 12.97
N SER A 96 6.98 -17.64 13.58
CA SER A 96 6.07 -18.48 12.81
C SER A 96 4.94 -17.66 12.19
N ALA A 97 4.34 -18.15 11.10
CA ALA A 97 3.16 -17.51 10.51
C ALA A 97 2.06 -17.28 11.54
N MET A 98 1.86 -18.23 12.46
CA MET A 98 0.87 -18.12 13.54
C MET A 98 1.20 -16.96 14.47
N ASP A 99 2.45 -16.84 14.93
CA ASP A 99 2.87 -15.80 15.88
C ASP A 99 2.77 -14.42 15.24
N ILE A 100 3.15 -14.31 13.96
CA ILE A 100 3.01 -13.06 13.19
C ILE A 100 1.54 -12.64 13.11
N VAL A 101 0.63 -13.55 12.76
CA VAL A 101 -0.80 -13.22 12.70
C VAL A 101 -1.31 -12.79 14.07
N LEU A 102 -0.97 -13.53 15.14
CA LEU A 102 -1.39 -13.21 16.49
C LEU A 102 -0.82 -11.88 17.01
N SER A 103 0.36 -11.43 16.54
CA SER A 103 0.90 -10.12 16.88
C SER A 103 0.00 -8.95 16.45
N GLY A 104 -0.83 -9.17 15.42
CA GLY A 104 -1.81 -8.20 14.96
C GLY A 104 -2.90 -7.86 15.97
N VAL A 105 -3.24 -8.78 16.89
CA VAL A 105 -4.26 -8.58 17.93
C VAL A 105 -3.95 -7.37 18.83
N SER A 106 -2.68 -7.16 19.16
CA SER A 106 -2.25 -6.04 20.00
C SER A 106 -1.86 -4.77 19.26
N GLY A 107 -1.83 -4.78 17.92
CA GLY A 107 -1.33 -3.66 17.10
C GLY A 107 0.18 -3.43 17.24
N THR A 108 0.93 -4.44 17.75
CA THR A 108 2.38 -4.38 17.96
C THR A 108 3.12 -5.30 16.97
N LEU A 109 4.46 -5.25 16.97
CA LEU A 109 5.30 -6.14 16.15
C LEU A 109 5.64 -7.45 16.87
N SER A 110 5.39 -7.55 18.14
CA SER A 110 5.69 -8.71 18.99
C SER A 110 4.40 -9.37 19.47
N LEU A 111 4.48 -10.66 19.77
CA LEU A 111 3.37 -11.42 20.32
C LEU A 111 3.02 -10.87 21.71
N SER A 112 1.74 -10.52 21.93
CA SER A 112 1.22 -10.11 23.22
C SER A 112 1.08 -11.31 24.17
N LYS A 113 1.17 -11.04 25.49
CA LYS A 113 0.88 -12.04 26.51
C LYS A 113 -0.63 -12.30 26.70
N ASP A 114 -1.48 -11.42 26.19
CA ASP A 114 -2.93 -11.43 26.40
C ASP A 114 -3.69 -12.08 25.23
N ILE A 115 -3.07 -13.04 24.53
CA ILE A 115 -3.70 -13.80 23.44
C ILE A 115 -4.72 -14.78 24.02
N THR A 116 -5.95 -14.72 23.51
CA THR A 116 -7.05 -15.60 23.91
C THR A 116 -7.15 -16.83 22.99
N ASP A 117 -7.87 -17.87 23.46
CA ASP A 117 -8.19 -19.04 22.64
C ASP A 117 -9.00 -18.67 21.38
N ASP A 118 -9.81 -17.63 21.46
CA ASP A 118 -10.61 -17.15 20.32
C ASP A 118 -9.73 -16.44 19.28
N ASP A 119 -8.69 -15.70 19.71
CA ASP A 119 -7.70 -15.13 18.80
C ASP A 119 -6.95 -16.23 18.05
N VAL A 120 -6.56 -17.30 18.76
CA VAL A 120 -5.92 -18.47 18.13
C VAL A 120 -6.84 -19.18 17.11
N LYS A 121 -8.12 -19.36 17.44
CA LYS A 121 -9.11 -19.94 16.50
C LYS A 121 -9.26 -19.05 15.26
N ARG A 122 -9.36 -17.72 15.45
CA ARG A 122 -9.47 -16.74 14.38
C ARG A 122 -8.24 -16.71 13.49
N ALA A 123 -7.03 -16.71 14.08
CA ALA A 123 -5.78 -16.78 13.33
C ALA A 123 -5.70 -18.06 12.46
N LYS A 124 -6.07 -19.22 13.03
CA LYS A 124 -6.16 -20.48 12.28
C LYS A 124 -7.15 -20.41 11.11
N LEU A 125 -8.30 -19.77 11.32
CA LEU A 125 -9.30 -19.61 10.26
C LEU A 125 -8.77 -18.72 9.13
N LEU A 126 -8.17 -17.56 9.45
CA LEU A 126 -7.57 -16.64 8.46
C LEU A 126 -6.47 -17.33 7.66
N LEU A 127 -5.53 -18.00 8.33
CA LEU A 127 -4.46 -18.75 7.66
C LEU A 127 -4.99 -19.86 6.76
N LYS A 128 -6.04 -20.58 7.17
CA LYS A 128 -6.69 -21.60 6.33
C LYS A 128 -7.35 -20.97 5.10
N LYS A 129 -8.09 -19.86 5.27
CA LYS A 129 -8.74 -19.15 4.15
C LYS A 129 -7.70 -18.63 3.14
N LEU A 130 -6.53 -18.20 3.62
CA LEU A 130 -5.41 -17.75 2.79
C LEU A 130 -4.49 -18.91 2.34
N ARG A 131 -4.95 -20.17 2.39
CA ARG A 131 -4.25 -21.38 1.93
C ARG A 131 -2.94 -21.70 2.66
N LEU A 132 -2.75 -21.16 3.86
CA LEU A 132 -1.57 -21.36 4.71
C LEU A 132 -1.82 -22.32 5.88
N GLY A 133 -2.90 -23.11 5.83
CA GLY A 133 -3.30 -24.00 6.92
C GLY A 133 -2.26 -25.04 7.32
N ASN A 134 -1.42 -25.51 6.38
CA ASN A 134 -0.33 -26.45 6.62
C ASN A 134 1.03 -25.78 6.91
N LYS A 135 1.09 -24.44 6.93
CA LYS A 135 2.31 -23.63 7.12
C LYS A 135 2.30 -22.76 8.37
N MET A 136 1.33 -22.96 9.28
CA MET A 136 1.14 -22.14 10.46
C MET A 136 2.38 -22.04 11.36
N ALA A 137 3.14 -23.13 11.49
CA ALA A 137 4.37 -23.19 12.29
C ALA A 137 5.64 -22.88 11.48
N GLN A 138 5.51 -22.58 10.17
CA GLN A 138 6.67 -22.30 9.33
C GLN A 138 7.22 -20.92 9.63
N PRO A 139 8.55 -20.76 9.79
CA PRO A 139 9.19 -19.46 9.91
C PRO A 139 8.95 -18.58 8.68
N PHE A 140 8.67 -17.30 8.88
CA PHE A 140 8.37 -16.34 7.82
C PHE A 140 9.51 -16.24 6.79
N ALA A 141 10.76 -16.26 7.23
CA ALA A 141 11.94 -16.23 6.35
C ALA A 141 11.98 -17.38 5.33
N LEU A 142 11.38 -18.52 5.64
CA LEU A 142 11.36 -19.71 4.78
C LEU A 142 10.12 -19.76 3.86
N MET A 143 9.28 -18.75 3.90
CA MET A 143 8.10 -18.63 3.05
C MET A 143 8.41 -17.95 1.72
N SER A 144 7.67 -18.30 0.66
CA SER A 144 7.67 -17.54 -0.60
C SER A 144 7.13 -16.12 -0.38
N LYS A 145 7.41 -15.21 -1.30
CA LYS A 145 6.88 -13.83 -1.22
C LYS A 145 5.35 -13.80 -1.12
N GLY A 146 4.64 -14.60 -1.93
CA GLY A 146 3.19 -14.68 -1.89
C GLY A 146 2.66 -15.22 -0.55
N GLU A 147 3.32 -16.22 0.02
CA GLU A 147 2.95 -16.73 1.35
C GLU A 147 3.18 -15.71 2.45
N ARG A 148 4.30 -14.98 2.41
CA ARG A 148 4.56 -13.87 3.33
C ARG A 148 3.48 -12.80 3.23
N GLN A 149 3.09 -12.44 2.01
CA GLN A 149 2.03 -11.47 1.78
C GLN A 149 0.70 -11.94 2.39
N CYS A 150 0.32 -13.19 2.20
CA CYS A 150 -0.87 -13.77 2.81
C CYS A 150 -0.79 -13.77 4.36
N VAL A 151 0.39 -14.03 4.95
CA VAL A 151 0.59 -13.92 6.42
C VAL A 151 0.38 -12.48 6.89
N LEU A 152 0.93 -11.49 6.18
CA LEU A 152 0.76 -10.06 6.52
C LEU A 152 -0.70 -9.60 6.38
N ILE A 153 -1.42 -10.07 5.37
CA ILE A 153 -2.86 -9.83 5.21
C ILE A 153 -3.64 -10.46 6.38
N ALA A 154 -3.35 -11.72 6.73
CA ALA A 154 -3.98 -12.35 7.89
C ALA A 154 -3.71 -11.58 9.18
N ARG A 155 -2.47 -11.12 9.38
CA ARG A 155 -2.06 -10.27 10.50
C ARG A 155 -2.84 -8.96 10.54
N ALA A 156 -3.01 -8.31 9.41
CA ALA A 156 -3.76 -7.05 9.31
C ALA A 156 -5.26 -7.23 9.63
N LEU A 157 -5.83 -8.38 9.27
CA LEU A 157 -7.25 -8.67 9.45
C LEU A 157 -7.63 -9.26 10.81
N ILE A 158 -6.67 -9.72 11.63
CA ILE A 158 -6.95 -10.43 12.88
C ILE A 158 -7.74 -9.58 13.89
N SER A 159 -7.46 -8.29 13.96
CA SER A 159 -8.12 -7.34 14.86
C SER A 159 -9.46 -6.78 14.34
N ASN A 160 -9.90 -7.19 13.14
CA ASN A 160 -11.08 -6.65 12.46
C ASN A 160 -11.00 -5.12 12.27
N PRO A 161 -10.02 -4.64 11.51
CA PRO A 161 -9.75 -3.22 11.40
C PRO A 161 -10.88 -2.47 10.67
N GLU A 162 -10.98 -1.17 10.92
CA GLU A 162 -11.87 -0.26 10.19
C GLU A 162 -11.20 0.31 8.94
N ILE A 163 -9.85 0.38 8.94
CA ILE A 163 -9.04 0.78 7.79
C ILE A 163 -8.07 -0.35 7.45
N LEU A 164 -8.02 -0.76 6.19
CA LEU A 164 -7.01 -1.70 5.67
C LEU A 164 -6.10 -0.96 4.69
N ILE A 165 -4.82 -0.86 5.02
CA ILE A 165 -3.77 -0.27 4.20
C ILE A 165 -2.94 -1.38 3.58
N LEU A 166 -2.87 -1.41 2.26
CA LEU A 166 -2.15 -2.40 1.46
C LEU A 166 -1.06 -1.69 0.65
N ASP A 167 0.17 -1.75 1.15
CA ASP A 167 1.33 -1.07 0.56
C ASP A 167 2.07 -1.99 -0.41
N GLU A 168 1.79 -1.83 -1.68
CA GLU A 168 2.32 -2.62 -2.81
C GLU A 168 2.16 -4.14 -2.62
N PRO A 169 0.94 -4.64 -2.33
CA PRO A 169 0.74 -6.03 -1.95
C PRO A 169 1.00 -7.02 -3.09
N GLY A 170 0.92 -6.60 -4.36
CA GLY A 170 1.21 -7.41 -5.55
C GLY A 170 2.70 -7.52 -5.88
N THR A 171 3.56 -6.66 -5.30
CA THR A 171 4.95 -6.56 -5.73
C THR A 171 5.75 -7.86 -5.50
N GLY A 172 6.27 -8.41 -6.62
CA GLY A 172 7.09 -9.63 -6.62
C GLY A 172 6.30 -10.92 -6.42
N LEU A 173 4.98 -10.88 -6.56
CA LEU A 173 4.13 -12.05 -6.67
C LEU A 173 4.11 -12.56 -8.11
N ASP A 174 3.89 -13.86 -8.29
CA ASP A 174 3.50 -14.38 -9.59
C ASP A 174 2.04 -13.99 -9.92
N ILE A 175 1.66 -14.15 -11.19
CA ILE A 175 0.33 -13.74 -11.69
C ILE A 175 -0.79 -14.37 -10.86
N TYR A 176 -0.69 -15.66 -10.53
CA TYR A 176 -1.72 -16.37 -9.78
C TYR A 176 -1.86 -15.84 -8.35
N ALA A 177 -0.73 -15.62 -7.66
CA ALA A 177 -0.72 -15.08 -6.30
C ALA A 177 -1.23 -13.64 -6.27
N CYS A 178 -0.89 -12.82 -7.25
CA CYS A 178 -1.37 -11.44 -7.39
C CYS A 178 -2.89 -11.42 -7.57
N GLU A 179 -3.43 -12.14 -8.54
CA GLU A 179 -4.87 -12.25 -8.77
C GLU A 179 -5.63 -12.76 -7.55
N TYR A 180 -5.06 -13.76 -6.84
CA TYR A 180 -5.66 -14.26 -5.62
C TYR A 180 -5.76 -13.20 -4.52
N VAL A 181 -4.72 -12.37 -4.34
CA VAL A 181 -4.72 -11.26 -3.39
C VAL A 181 -5.73 -10.19 -3.80
N LEU A 182 -5.76 -9.80 -5.07
CA LEU A 182 -6.70 -8.82 -5.59
C LEU A 182 -8.16 -9.26 -5.41
N GLN A 183 -8.47 -10.53 -5.71
CA GLN A 183 -9.80 -11.08 -5.50
C GLN A 183 -10.20 -11.08 -4.01
N ALA A 184 -9.27 -11.47 -3.13
CA ALA A 184 -9.54 -11.45 -1.69
C ALA A 184 -9.82 -10.03 -1.16
N ILE A 185 -9.17 -9.00 -1.74
CA ILE A 185 -9.39 -7.59 -1.41
C ILE A 185 -10.78 -7.14 -1.92
N ALA A 186 -11.15 -7.52 -3.15
CA ALA A 186 -12.47 -7.24 -3.70
C ALA A 186 -13.58 -7.87 -2.85
N ASP A 187 -13.44 -9.12 -2.46
CA ASP A 187 -14.38 -9.82 -1.58
C ASP A 187 -14.54 -9.13 -0.22
N LEU A 188 -13.44 -8.57 0.35
CA LEU A 188 -13.48 -7.80 1.59
C LEU A 188 -14.27 -6.49 1.42
N ALA A 189 -14.05 -5.77 0.32
CA ALA A 189 -14.76 -4.52 0.03
C ALA A 189 -16.26 -4.73 -0.13
N GLU A 190 -16.67 -5.81 -0.79
CA GLU A 190 -18.09 -6.13 -0.99
C GLU A 190 -18.79 -6.62 0.27
N THR A 191 -18.06 -7.25 1.19
CA THR A 191 -18.65 -7.93 2.36
C THR A 191 -18.51 -7.16 3.67
N THR A 192 -17.80 -6.03 3.69
CA THR A 192 -17.53 -5.24 4.90
C THR A 192 -17.64 -3.75 4.64
N ASP A 193 -17.86 -2.96 5.70
CA ASP A 193 -17.81 -1.47 5.65
C ASP A 193 -16.38 -0.94 5.86
N MET A 194 -15.37 -1.75 5.55
CA MET A 194 -13.96 -1.41 5.77
C MET A 194 -13.50 -0.37 4.74
N THR A 195 -12.81 0.67 5.20
CA THR A 195 -12.09 1.58 4.31
C THR A 195 -10.82 0.91 3.81
N ILE A 196 -10.59 0.89 2.50
CA ILE A 196 -9.40 0.26 1.90
C ILE A 196 -8.54 1.31 1.21
N ILE A 197 -7.26 1.35 1.57
CA ILE A 197 -6.24 2.17 0.92
C ILE A 197 -5.25 1.23 0.24
N TYR A 198 -5.25 1.23 -1.08
CA TYR A 198 -4.39 0.37 -1.90
C TYR A 198 -3.30 1.20 -2.57
N VAL A 199 -2.07 0.83 -2.34
CA VAL A 199 -0.90 1.50 -2.91
C VAL A 199 -0.32 0.67 -4.02
N THR A 200 -0.14 1.26 -5.17
CA THR A 200 0.52 0.61 -6.30
C THR A 200 1.21 1.61 -7.21
N HIS A 201 2.09 1.12 -8.05
CA HIS A 201 2.63 1.79 -9.23
C HIS A 201 2.29 1.01 -10.52
N TYR A 202 1.44 -0.02 -10.40
CA TYR A 202 0.92 -0.82 -11.51
C TYR A 202 -0.54 -0.48 -11.77
N VAL A 203 -0.84 0.00 -12.96
CA VAL A 203 -2.22 0.37 -13.34
C VAL A 203 -3.15 -0.84 -13.46
N GLU A 204 -2.58 -2.01 -13.73
CA GLU A 204 -3.30 -3.28 -13.86
C GLU A 204 -3.86 -3.79 -12.52
N GLU A 205 -3.36 -3.28 -11.41
CA GLU A 205 -3.85 -3.63 -10.06
C GLU A 205 -5.03 -2.76 -9.61
N ILE A 206 -5.43 -1.76 -10.40
CA ILE A 206 -6.52 -0.85 -10.07
C ILE A 206 -7.85 -1.52 -10.36
N LEU A 207 -8.49 -2.02 -9.30
CA LEU A 207 -9.81 -2.64 -9.40
C LEU A 207 -10.92 -1.59 -9.50
N PRO A 208 -12.06 -1.91 -10.17
CA PRO A 208 -13.18 -0.98 -10.32
C PRO A 208 -13.82 -0.49 -9.01
N MET A 209 -13.60 -1.20 -7.90
CA MET A 209 -14.09 -0.80 -6.57
C MET A 209 -13.39 0.45 -6.01
N PHE A 210 -12.19 0.79 -6.49
CA PHE A 210 -11.48 1.99 -6.06
C PHE A 210 -12.02 3.20 -6.81
N ASP A 211 -12.89 3.95 -6.17
CA ASP A 211 -13.56 5.12 -6.76
C ASP A 211 -12.78 6.42 -6.58
N LYS A 212 -11.78 6.44 -5.69
CA LYS A 212 -10.96 7.61 -5.37
C LYS A 212 -9.47 7.32 -5.54
N THR A 213 -8.72 8.31 -6.01
CA THR A 213 -7.27 8.20 -6.24
C THR A 213 -6.55 9.47 -5.79
N ILE A 214 -5.36 9.29 -5.19
CA ILE A 214 -4.34 10.33 -5.10
C ILE A 214 -3.14 9.97 -5.97
N LEU A 215 -2.61 10.94 -6.70
CA LEU A 215 -1.36 10.84 -7.46
C LEU A 215 -0.24 11.50 -6.67
N MET A 216 0.82 10.75 -6.35
CA MET A 216 1.96 11.24 -5.56
C MET A 216 3.23 11.34 -6.39
N LYS A 217 3.93 12.47 -6.27
CA LYS A 217 5.24 12.73 -6.89
C LYS A 217 6.11 13.53 -5.94
N ASP A 218 7.37 13.10 -5.78
CA ASP A 218 8.40 13.83 -5.01
C ASP A 218 7.98 14.28 -3.59
N GLY A 219 7.16 13.49 -2.93
CA GLY A 219 6.66 13.79 -1.58
C GLY A 219 5.38 14.61 -1.52
N TYR A 220 4.79 14.97 -2.65
CA TYR A 220 3.55 15.77 -2.74
C TYR A 220 2.39 14.95 -3.27
N ILE A 221 1.17 15.31 -2.91
CA ILE A 221 -0.03 14.96 -3.67
C ILE A 221 -0.13 15.98 -4.80
N VAL A 222 0.06 15.52 -6.04
CA VAL A 222 -0.01 16.39 -7.23
C VAL A 222 -1.42 16.49 -7.79
N GLU A 223 -2.25 15.48 -7.51
CA GLU A 223 -3.64 15.44 -7.91
C GLU A 223 -4.43 14.46 -7.03
N GLN A 224 -5.71 14.74 -6.76
CA GLN A 224 -6.61 13.83 -6.05
C GLN A 224 -8.05 14.01 -6.54
N GLY A 225 -8.79 12.91 -6.62
CA GLY A 225 -10.17 12.92 -7.11
C GLY A 225 -10.70 11.52 -7.43
N LYS A 226 -11.68 11.46 -8.32
CA LYS A 226 -12.25 10.19 -8.76
C LYS A 226 -11.26 9.42 -9.63
N THR A 227 -11.16 8.12 -9.39
CA THR A 227 -10.25 7.23 -10.13
C THR A 227 -10.46 7.32 -11.65
N SER A 228 -11.73 7.41 -12.10
CA SER A 228 -12.07 7.54 -13.52
C SER A 228 -11.54 8.79 -14.20
N GLU A 229 -11.17 9.82 -13.43
CA GLU A 229 -10.67 11.11 -13.91
C GLU A 229 -9.16 11.24 -13.80
N MET A 230 -8.51 10.38 -12.99
CA MET A 230 -7.08 10.47 -12.64
C MET A 230 -6.13 9.74 -13.61
N PHE A 231 -6.64 8.84 -14.45
CA PHE A 231 -5.82 8.03 -15.36
C PHE A 231 -6.00 8.41 -16.83
N ASP A 232 -6.07 9.71 -17.09
CA ASP A 232 -5.99 10.26 -18.43
C ASP A 232 -4.54 10.53 -18.89
N ASN A 233 -4.37 10.88 -20.16
CA ASN A 233 -3.04 11.13 -20.75
C ASN A 233 -2.32 12.29 -20.03
N GLU A 234 -3.05 13.34 -19.66
CA GLU A 234 -2.46 14.56 -19.09
C GLU A 234 -1.98 14.32 -17.66
N SER A 235 -2.83 13.76 -16.81
CA SER A 235 -2.52 13.48 -15.38
C SER A 235 -1.35 12.50 -15.25
N ILE A 236 -1.36 11.41 -16.03
CA ILE A 236 -0.29 10.42 -16.00
C ILE A 236 1.00 10.95 -16.65
N SER A 237 0.93 11.70 -17.74
CA SER A 237 2.13 12.34 -18.33
C SER A 237 2.78 13.34 -17.35
N ARG A 238 1.97 14.13 -16.65
CA ARG A 238 2.44 15.06 -15.59
C ARG A 238 3.09 14.31 -14.43
N LEU A 239 2.47 13.22 -13.99
CA LEU A 239 3.00 12.39 -12.92
C LEU A 239 4.35 11.77 -13.30
N LEU A 240 4.43 11.11 -14.45
CA LEU A 240 5.62 10.39 -14.91
C LEU A 240 6.72 11.32 -15.44
N GLY A 241 6.36 12.50 -15.94
CA GLY A 241 7.26 13.43 -16.60
C GLY A 241 7.59 13.07 -18.06
N TYR A 242 6.83 12.14 -18.64
CA TYR A 242 6.97 11.68 -20.03
C TYR A 242 5.60 11.58 -20.70
N PRO A 243 5.50 11.81 -22.02
CA PRO A 243 4.26 11.60 -22.76
C PRO A 243 3.80 10.14 -22.64
N VAL A 244 2.54 9.95 -22.34
CA VAL A 244 1.91 8.63 -22.26
C VAL A 244 0.59 8.61 -23.00
N VAL A 245 0.19 7.43 -23.45
CA VAL A 245 -1.17 7.14 -23.88
C VAL A 245 -1.79 6.27 -22.78
N ALA A 246 -2.75 6.85 -22.09
CA ALA A 246 -3.59 6.14 -21.12
C ALA A 246 -4.94 5.85 -21.78
N ALA A 247 -5.47 4.65 -21.58
CA ALA A 247 -6.77 4.23 -22.08
C ALA A 247 -7.47 3.38 -21.04
N GLN A 248 -8.78 3.56 -20.91
CA GLN A 248 -9.63 2.64 -20.15
C GLN A 248 -10.38 1.72 -21.13
N ASP A 249 -10.43 0.44 -20.81
CA ASP A 249 -11.27 -0.49 -21.57
C ASP A 249 -12.75 -0.37 -21.14
N ALA A 250 -13.64 -1.10 -21.83
CA ALA A 250 -15.07 -1.08 -21.57
C ALA A 250 -15.45 -1.61 -20.16
N MET A 251 -14.51 -2.26 -19.46
CA MET A 251 -14.68 -2.77 -18.09
C MET A 251 -14.08 -1.84 -17.04
N GLY A 252 -13.51 -0.68 -17.46
CA GLY A 252 -12.88 0.30 -16.57
C GLY A 252 -11.42 0.01 -16.21
N ASN A 253 -10.79 -1.04 -16.80
CA ASN A 253 -9.39 -1.32 -16.55
C ASN A 253 -8.51 -0.28 -17.24
N VAL A 254 -7.53 0.25 -16.51
CA VAL A 254 -6.59 1.25 -17.01
C VAL A 254 -5.40 0.57 -17.69
N ARG A 255 -4.98 1.12 -18.82
CA ARG A 255 -3.73 0.74 -19.52
C ARG A 255 -2.93 2.00 -19.81
N VAL A 256 -1.64 1.96 -19.53
CA VAL A 256 -0.73 3.07 -19.80
C VAL A 256 0.40 2.59 -20.69
N LYS A 257 0.66 3.33 -21.77
CA LYS A 257 1.77 3.10 -22.69
C LYS A 257 2.62 4.37 -22.79
N LEU A 258 3.92 4.25 -22.53
CA LEU A 258 4.86 5.35 -22.73
C LEU A 258 5.05 5.60 -24.25
N GLU A 259 5.01 6.87 -24.66
CA GLU A 259 5.50 7.30 -25.96
C GLU A 259 7.01 7.58 -25.83
N VAL A 260 7.84 6.61 -26.16
CA VAL A 260 9.29 6.73 -26.10
C VAL A 260 9.78 7.28 -27.42
N GLU A 261 10.34 8.49 -27.41
CA GLU A 261 10.89 9.15 -28.62
C GLU A 261 12.21 8.56 -29.08
N SER A 262 13.00 7.95 -28.15
CA SER A 262 14.27 7.30 -28.49
C SER A 262 14.23 5.81 -28.17
N THR A 263 14.72 5.02 -29.09
CA THR A 263 14.86 3.58 -28.92
C THR A 263 16.32 3.22 -28.61
N PHE A 264 16.58 2.03 -28.08
CA PHE A 264 17.92 1.48 -27.93
C PHE A 264 18.70 1.52 -29.26
N ARG A 265 17.99 1.50 -30.41
CA ARG A 265 18.58 1.60 -31.72
C ARG A 265 19.19 2.98 -31.97
N ASP A 266 18.49 4.05 -31.59
CA ASP A 266 18.97 5.43 -31.73
C ASP A 266 20.22 5.66 -30.86
N LEU A 267 20.22 5.10 -29.65
CA LEU A 267 21.38 5.13 -28.75
C LEU A 267 22.59 4.38 -29.33
N TYR A 268 22.35 3.20 -29.89
CA TYR A 268 23.38 2.36 -30.53
C TYR A 268 23.95 3.03 -31.80
N ASP A 269 23.11 3.65 -32.60
CA ASP A 269 23.50 4.40 -33.80
C ASP A 269 24.29 5.66 -33.45
N THR A 270 23.97 6.34 -32.34
CA THR A 270 24.74 7.50 -31.83
C THR A 270 26.12 7.06 -31.33
N MET A 271 26.19 6.02 -30.51
CA MET A 271 27.47 5.47 -30.01
C MET A 271 28.42 5.04 -31.16
N ASN A 272 27.90 4.41 -32.20
CA ASN A 272 28.69 3.99 -33.35
C ASN A 272 29.17 5.14 -34.24
N LYS A 273 28.43 6.26 -34.26
CA LYS A 273 28.87 7.48 -35.00
C LYS A 273 29.99 8.18 -34.25
N GLU A 274 29.91 8.31 -32.92
CA GLU A 274 30.95 8.93 -32.10
C GLU A 274 32.26 8.12 -32.13
N THR A 275 32.17 6.78 -32.10
CA THR A 275 33.37 5.91 -32.24
C THR A 275 34.00 5.92 -33.64
N ALA A 276 33.24 6.26 -34.67
CA ALA A 276 33.75 6.37 -36.04
C ALA A 276 34.39 7.75 -36.34
N GLU A 277 34.03 8.79 -35.58
CA GLU A 277 34.61 10.13 -35.68
C GLU A 277 35.93 10.25 -34.87
N GLU A 278 36.18 9.37 -33.91
CA GLU A 278 37.41 9.32 -33.10
C GLU A 278 38.49 8.38 -33.69
N ALA A 279 38.19 7.62 -34.73
CA ALA A 279 39.11 6.68 -35.39
C ALA A 279 39.63 7.23 -36.74
#